data_944beef013da09289598ff3350e0e1ad
#
_entry.id   944beef013da09289598ff3350e0e1ad
#
_cell.length_a   1.000
_cell.length_b   1.000
_cell.length_c   1.000
_cell.angle_alpha   90.00
_cell.angle_beta   90.00
_cell.angle_gamma   90.00
#
_symmetry.space_group_name_H-M   'P 1'
#
loop_
_entity.id
_entity.type
_entity.pdbx_description
1 polymer ?
#
loop_
_entity_poly.entity_id
_entity_poly.type
_entity_poly.pdbx_seq_one_letter_code
_entity_poly.pdbx_strand_id
1 'polypeptide(L)'
;MVEICVNLLVDVNKCLQFITKREAFLTLDLRMSKTQLLLELAREVGAIAAKDVEAKGIHRQYLKRLEQQGLLIRSGRGIYTYVDAEITEKHSLVEAALRVPHGVVCLLSALSFHELTTQAPFEIWLAIDQKARSPKEAILPLRIVYMSGQALEAGIESHSIEGVPVRVYCLAKTVADI
;
A
#
# COMPACT_ATOMS: atom_id res chain seq x y z
N MET A 1 13.56 2.93 36.38
CA MET A 1 12.39 3.81 36.44
C MET A 1 12.44 4.96 35.40
N VAL A 2 13.55 5.13 34.67
CA VAL A 2 13.72 6.20 33.65
C VAL A 2 13.38 5.69 32.24
N GLU A 3 13.52 4.40 31.95
CA GLU A 3 13.28 3.83 30.61
C GLU A 3 11.77 3.70 30.24
N ILE A 4 10.88 3.63 31.23
CA ILE A 4 9.43 3.53 30.97
C ILE A 4 8.85 4.89 30.53
N CYS A 5 9.42 6.01 30.96
CA CYS A 5 8.96 7.35 30.56
C CYS A 5 9.31 7.71 29.10
N VAL A 6 10.38 7.18 28.52
CA VAL A 6 10.82 7.52 27.16
C VAL A 6 9.92 6.85 26.11
N ASN A 7 9.46 5.62 26.36
CA ASN A 7 8.56 4.91 25.44
C ASN A 7 7.13 5.48 25.41
N LEU A 8 6.65 6.04 26.54
CA LEU A 8 5.34 6.70 26.58
C LEU A 8 5.35 8.05 25.82
N LEU A 9 6.45 8.78 25.84
CA LEU A 9 6.59 10.07 25.13
C LEU A 9 6.65 9.91 23.60
N VAL A 10 7.20 8.79 23.11
CA VAL A 10 7.27 8.49 21.68
C VAL A 10 5.89 8.16 21.11
N ASP A 11 5.04 7.45 21.88
CA ASP A 11 3.68 7.11 21.45
C ASP A 11 2.74 8.32 21.47
N VAL A 12 2.88 9.22 22.44
CA VAL A 12 2.08 10.45 22.51
C VAL A 12 2.40 11.39 21.36
N ASN A 13 3.68 11.50 20.96
CA ASN A 13 4.07 12.31 19.80
C ASN A 13 3.57 11.73 18.47
N LYS A 14 3.56 10.40 18.30
CA LYS A 14 2.93 9.75 17.14
C LYS A 14 1.41 9.95 17.13
N CYS A 15 0.75 9.85 18.27
CA CYS A 15 -0.68 10.13 18.39
C CYS A 15 -1.02 11.60 18.10
N LEU A 16 -0.23 12.54 18.59
CA LEU A 16 -0.40 13.97 18.29
C LEU A 16 -0.16 14.29 16.81
N GLN A 17 0.84 13.69 16.17
CA GLN A 17 1.06 13.85 14.72
C GLN A 17 -0.08 13.24 13.89
N PHE A 18 -0.73 12.17 14.36
CA PHE A 18 -1.91 11.61 13.70
C PHE A 18 -3.16 12.49 13.89
N ILE A 19 -3.32 13.10 15.06
CA ILE A 19 -4.46 13.99 15.38
C ILE A 19 -4.31 15.32 14.62
N THR A 20 -3.12 15.92 14.61
CA THR A 20 -2.86 17.18 13.87
C THR A 20 -2.95 17.01 12.35
N LYS A 21 -2.52 15.84 11.79
CA LYS A 21 -2.76 15.53 10.38
C LYS A 21 -4.24 15.36 10.06
N ARG A 22 -5.03 14.80 10.97
CA ARG A 22 -6.46 14.60 10.77
C ARG A 22 -7.27 15.90 10.87
N GLU A 23 -6.87 16.80 11.76
CA GLU A 23 -7.50 18.12 11.90
C GLU A 23 -7.09 19.07 10.78
N ALA A 24 -5.83 19.06 10.34
CA ALA A 24 -5.37 19.79 9.17
C ALA A 24 -6.11 19.31 7.89
N PHE A 25 -6.38 18.01 7.78
CA PHE A 25 -7.14 17.44 6.66
C PHE A 25 -8.61 17.90 6.67
N LEU A 26 -9.25 17.98 7.84
CA LEU A 26 -10.64 18.44 7.98
C LEU A 26 -10.81 19.94 7.72
N THR A 27 -9.79 20.75 7.95
CA THR A 27 -9.83 22.20 7.68
C THR A 27 -9.49 22.56 6.23
N LEU A 28 -8.70 21.71 5.53
CA LEU A 28 -8.44 21.86 4.09
C LEU A 28 -9.65 21.51 3.22
N ASP A 29 -10.49 20.59 3.67
CA ASP A 29 -11.66 20.08 2.92
C ASP A 29 -12.74 21.15 2.62
N LEU A 30 -12.74 22.26 3.34
CA LEU A 30 -13.73 23.34 3.19
C LEU A 30 -13.39 24.37 2.10
N ARG A 31 -12.19 24.36 1.51
CA ARG A 31 -11.75 25.35 0.50
C ARG A 31 -11.20 24.75 -0.80
N MET A 32 -10.91 23.46 -0.86
CA MET A 32 -10.30 22.86 -2.05
C MET A 32 -11.34 22.18 -2.95
N SER A 33 -11.14 22.31 -4.25
CA SER A 33 -11.94 21.54 -5.20
C SER A 33 -11.64 20.03 -5.04
N LYS A 34 -12.64 19.18 -5.29
CA LYS A 34 -12.46 17.71 -5.24
C LYS A 34 -11.29 17.21 -6.09
N THR A 35 -10.98 17.93 -7.16
CA THR A 35 -9.85 17.64 -8.05
C THR A 35 -8.51 17.94 -7.38
N GLN A 36 -8.41 19.06 -6.66
CA GLN A 36 -7.20 19.44 -5.93
C GLN A 36 -6.93 18.48 -4.76
N LEU A 37 -7.98 18.13 -4.02
CA LEU A 37 -7.89 17.15 -2.92
C LEU A 37 -7.38 15.80 -3.43
N LEU A 38 -7.88 15.32 -4.57
CA LEU A 38 -7.40 14.08 -5.19
C LEU A 38 -5.95 14.18 -5.64
N LEU A 39 -5.54 15.32 -6.17
CA LEU A 39 -4.18 15.53 -6.63
C LEU A 39 -3.19 15.53 -5.44
N GLU A 40 -3.55 16.18 -4.33
CA GLU A 40 -2.73 16.16 -3.11
C GLU A 40 -2.63 14.75 -2.52
N LEU A 41 -3.75 14.05 -2.44
CA LEU A 41 -3.74 12.64 -2.01
C LEU A 41 -2.84 11.78 -2.91
N ALA A 42 -2.92 11.99 -4.23
CA ALA A 42 -2.08 11.26 -5.18
C ALA A 42 -0.58 11.60 -5.04
N ARG A 43 -0.25 12.84 -4.69
CA ARG A 43 1.13 13.27 -4.41
C ARG A 43 1.68 12.66 -3.13
N GLU A 44 0.86 12.62 -2.06
CA GLU A 44 1.29 12.09 -0.77
C GLU A 44 1.46 10.57 -0.77
N VAL A 45 0.55 9.86 -1.47
CA VAL A 45 0.46 8.40 -1.45
C VAL A 45 1.12 7.77 -2.67
N GLY A 46 1.48 8.56 -3.69
CA GLY A 46 2.09 8.08 -4.93
C GLY A 46 1.13 7.29 -5.82
N ALA A 47 0.41 6.30 -5.28
CA ALA A 47 -0.56 5.49 -6.01
C ALA A 47 -1.89 5.39 -5.26
N ILE A 48 -3.01 5.54 -5.97
CA ILE A 48 -4.37 5.52 -5.41
C ILE A 48 -5.27 4.53 -6.14
N ALA A 49 -6.10 3.81 -5.36
CA ALA A 49 -7.12 2.96 -5.94
C ALA A 49 -8.46 3.69 -6.07
N ALA A 50 -9.16 3.49 -7.18
CA ALA A 50 -10.47 4.10 -7.42
C ALA A 50 -11.49 3.77 -6.32
N LYS A 51 -11.40 2.60 -5.71
CA LYS A 51 -12.24 2.19 -4.58
C LYS A 51 -12.06 3.09 -3.35
N ASP A 52 -10.82 3.47 -3.04
CA ASP A 52 -10.51 4.29 -1.87
C ASP A 52 -11.00 5.73 -2.06
N VAL A 53 -10.98 6.19 -3.31
CA VAL A 53 -11.53 7.49 -3.71
C VAL A 53 -13.06 7.49 -3.61
N GLU A 54 -13.72 6.42 -4.08
CA GLU A 54 -15.17 6.26 -3.96
C GLU A 54 -15.61 6.13 -2.49
N ALA A 55 -14.84 5.43 -1.65
CA ALA A 55 -15.09 5.33 -0.22
C ALA A 55 -15.03 6.70 0.50
N LYS A 56 -14.25 7.65 -0.04
CA LYS A 56 -14.21 9.06 0.43
C LYS A 56 -15.32 9.95 -0.19
N GLY A 57 -16.28 9.37 -0.90
CA GLY A 57 -17.40 10.11 -1.51
C GLY A 57 -17.02 10.91 -2.75
N ILE A 58 -15.87 10.63 -3.37
CA ILE A 58 -15.40 11.28 -4.59
C ILE A 58 -15.63 10.33 -5.76
N HIS A 59 -16.39 10.80 -6.76
CA HIS A 59 -16.72 9.99 -7.92
C HIS A 59 -15.48 9.73 -8.81
N ARG A 60 -15.28 8.47 -9.26
CA ARG A 60 -14.13 8.06 -10.10
C ARG A 60 -13.97 8.87 -11.40
N GLN A 61 -14.97 9.64 -11.83
CA GLN A 61 -14.88 10.52 -13.00
C GLN A 61 -13.80 11.59 -12.83
N TYR A 62 -13.53 12.01 -11.58
CA TYR A 62 -12.44 12.96 -11.30
C TYR A 62 -11.07 12.36 -11.59
N LEU A 63 -10.86 11.06 -11.29
CA LEU A 63 -9.64 10.34 -11.65
C LEU A 63 -9.42 10.31 -13.16
N LYS A 64 -10.48 9.98 -13.91
CA LYS A 64 -10.42 9.99 -15.38
C LYS A 64 -10.10 11.37 -15.95
N ARG A 65 -10.62 12.43 -15.33
CA ARG A 65 -10.30 13.81 -15.74
C ARG A 65 -8.83 14.15 -15.50
N LEU A 66 -8.29 13.77 -14.33
CA LEU A 66 -6.87 13.95 -13.99
C LEU A 66 -5.94 13.12 -14.90
N GLU A 67 -6.37 11.91 -15.27
CA GLU A 67 -5.69 11.08 -16.27
C GLU A 67 -5.66 11.77 -17.64
N GLN A 68 -6.78 12.34 -18.09
CA GLN A 68 -6.86 13.09 -19.35
C GLN A 68 -6.03 14.37 -19.34
N GLN A 69 -5.83 14.99 -18.19
CA GLN A 69 -4.94 16.13 -17.99
C GLN A 69 -3.46 15.76 -17.90
N GLY A 70 -3.13 14.45 -17.93
CA GLY A 70 -1.78 13.95 -17.82
C GLY A 70 -1.17 14.06 -16.42
N LEU A 71 -1.98 14.31 -15.38
CA LEU A 71 -1.53 14.42 -13.99
C LEU A 71 -1.51 13.08 -13.27
N LEU A 72 -2.30 12.12 -13.76
CA LEU A 72 -2.31 10.74 -13.29
C LEU A 72 -2.06 9.80 -14.45
N ILE A 73 -1.33 8.73 -14.20
CA ILE A 73 -1.13 7.59 -15.11
C ILE A 73 -1.93 6.42 -14.58
N ARG A 74 -2.63 5.72 -15.46
CA ARG A 74 -3.34 4.49 -15.10
C ARG A 74 -2.38 3.31 -15.15
N SER A 75 -1.90 2.86 -13.99
CA SER A 75 -0.99 1.71 -13.84
C SER A 75 -1.71 0.36 -13.89
N GLY A 76 -3.04 0.36 -13.74
CA GLY A 76 -3.82 -0.88 -13.77
C GLY A 76 -5.32 -0.65 -13.72
N ARG A 77 -6.11 -1.73 -13.58
CA ARG A 77 -7.57 -1.62 -13.48
C ARG A 77 -7.99 -0.93 -12.18
N GLY A 78 -8.33 0.36 -12.27
CA GLY A 78 -8.75 1.18 -11.13
C GLY A 78 -7.61 1.62 -10.23
N ILE A 79 -6.35 1.55 -10.67
CA ILE A 79 -5.18 2.04 -9.98
C ILE A 79 -4.60 3.19 -10.79
N TYR A 80 -4.32 4.29 -10.11
CA TYR A 80 -3.78 5.52 -10.69
C TYR A 80 -2.55 5.96 -9.91
N THR A 81 -1.47 6.26 -10.62
CA THR A 81 -0.20 6.74 -10.05
C THR A 81 0.00 8.20 -10.43
N TYR A 82 0.50 9.00 -9.52
CA TYR A 82 0.86 10.38 -9.82
C TYR A 82 2.08 10.42 -10.77
N VAL A 83 2.06 11.29 -11.79
CA VAL A 83 3.10 11.32 -12.85
C VAL A 83 4.48 11.61 -12.27
N ASP A 84 4.58 12.52 -11.31
CA ASP A 84 5.85 12.90 -10.66
C ASP A 84 6.06 12.18 -9.32
N ALA A 85 5.38 11.05 -9.07
CA ALA A 85 5.63 10.27 -7.87
C ALA A 85 7.05 9.71 -7.90
N GLU A 86 7.77 9.80 -6.79
CA GLU A 86 9.05 9.12 -6.62
C GLU A 86 8.79 7.62 -6.59
N ILE A 87 9.05 6.98 -7.74
CA ILE A 87 8.91 5.52 -7.87
C ILE A 87 10.10 4.88 -7.17
N THR A 88 9.82 4.18 -6.07
CA THR A 88 10.83 3.39 -5.36
C THR A 88 11.02 2.02 -6.03
N GLU A 89 12.12 1.35 -5.73
CA GLU A 89 12.34 -0.04 -6.18
C GLU A 89 11.22 -1.00 -5.70
N LYS A 90 10.50 -0.61 -4.65
CA LYS A 90 9.39 -1.37 -4.06
C LYS A 90 8.01 -1.01 -4.63
N HIS A 91 7.95 -0.16 -5.66
CA HIS A 91 6.68 0.28 -6.29
C HIS A 91 5.80 -0.89 -6.77
N SER A 92 6.42 -1.93 -7.30
CA SER A 92 5.71 -3.14 -7.73
C SER A 92 4.95 -3.83 -6.58
N LEU A 93 5.47 -3.76 -5.34
CA LEU A 93 4.77 -4.27 -4.15
C LEU A 93 3.57 -3.41 -3.79
N VAL A 94 3.65 -2.10 -4.01
CA VAL A 94 2.54 -1.15 -3.82
C VAL A 94 1.41 -1.46 -4.79
N GLU A 95 1.72 -1.63 -6.08
CA GLU A 95 0.72 -2.03 -7.09
C GLU A 95 0.07 -3.37 -6.76
N ALA A 96 0.86 -4.35 -6.29
CA ALA A 96 0.36 -5.65 -5.87
C ALA A 96 -0.59 -5.53 -4.67
N ALA A 97 -0.24 -4.73 -3.65
CA ALA A 97 -1.07 -4.49 -2.47
C ALA A 97 -2.40 -3.78 -2.82
N LEU A 98 -2.37 -2.77 -3.69
CA LEU A 98 -3.57 -2.09 -4.16
C LEU A 98 -4.49 -3.02 -4.95
N ARG A 99 -3.92 -3.96 -5.71
CA ARG A 99 -4.66 -4.93 -6.52
C ARG A 99 -5.25 -6.06 -5.67
N VAL A 100 -4.50 -6.53 -4.67
CA VAL A 100 -4.88 -7.63 -3.78
C VAL A 100 -4.74 -7.16 -2.31
N PRO A 101 -5.66 -6.33 -1.80
CA PRO A 101 -5.53 -5.72 -0.47
C PRO A 101 -5.47 -6.72 0.70
N HIS A 102 -5.99 -7.93 0.49
CA HIS A 102 -5.92 -9.03 1.47
C HIS A 102 -4.70 -9.94 1.28
N GLY A 103 -3.90 -9.71 0.24
CA GLY A 103 -2.68 -10.46 -0.03
C GLY A 103 -1.56 -10.10 0.95
N VAL A 104 -0.66 -11.04 1.17
CA VAL A 104 0.55 -10.86 1.98
C VAL A 104 1.75 -11.21 1.12
N VAL A 105 2.72 -10.31 1.01
CA VAL A 105 3.97 -10.57 0.30
C VAL A 105 4.72 -11.70 1.01
N CYS A 106 5.11 -12.73 0.25
CA CYS A 106 5.68 -13.97 0.80
C CYS A 106 6.89 -14.46 -0.01
N LEU A 107 7.54 -15.49 0.50
CA LEU A 107 8.62 -16.23 -0.14
C LEU A 107 9.68 -15.31 -0.77
N LEU A 108 10.04 -15.49 -2.05
CA LEU A 108 11.10 -14.74 -2.70
C LEU A 108 10.90 -13.22 -2.68
N SER A 109 9.66 -12.74 -2.79
CA SER A 109 9.38 -11.30 -2.71
C SER A 109 9.54 -10.74 -1.29
N ALA A 110 9.21 -11.53 -0.26
CA ALA A 110 9.49 -11.15 1.12
C ALA A 110 10.98 -11.22 1.45
N LEU A 111 11.71 -12.21 0.93
CA LEU A 111 13.18 -12.24 1.04
C LEU A 111 13.84 -11.01 0.42
N SER A 112 13.41 -10.64 -0.78
CA SER A 112 13.90 -9.43 -1.45
C SER A 112 13.55 -8.17 -0.66
N PHE A 113 12.34 -8.10 -0.11
CA PHE A 113 11.91 -6.99 0.74
C PHE A 113 12.79 -6.82 1.99
N HIS A 114 13.16 -7.92 2.64
CA HIS A 114 14.03 -7.97 3.83
C HIS A 114 15.53 -7.97 3.49
N GLU A 115 15.89 -7.78 2.22
CA GLU A 115 17.29 -7.73 1.75
C GLU A 115 18.08 -9.02 2.07
N LEU A 116 17.38 -10.16 2.17
CA LEU A 116 17.99 -11.48 2.43
C LEU A 116 18.43 -12.20 1.16
N THR A 117 18.14 -11.67 0.01
CA THR A 117 18.54 -12.21 -1.30
C THR A 117 19.00 -11.11 -2.23
N THR A 118 19.98 -11.44 -3.07
CA THR A 118 20.43 -10.58 -4.16
C THR A 118 19.61 -10.81 -5.45
N GLN A 119 18.71 -11.79 -5.45
CA GLN A 119 17.86 -12.09 -6.59
C GLN A 119 16.64 -11.17 -6.58
N ALA A 120 16.48 -10.38 -7.64
CA ALA A 120 15.23 -9.66 -7.89
C ALA A 120 14.21 -10.64 -8.50
N PRO A 121 13.12 -10.97 -7.78
CA PRO A 121 12.12 -11.88 -8.32
C PRO A 121 11.41 -11.23 -9.52
N PHE A 122 11.31 -11.96 -10.62
CA PHE A 122 10.59 -11.52 -11.83
C PHE A 122 9.07 -11.40 -11.59
N GLU A 123 8.54 -12.19 -10.64
CA GLU A 123 7.12 -12.22 -10.26
C GLU A 123 6.99 -11.82 -8.80
N ILE A 124 5.88 -11.15 -8.46
CA ILE A 124 5.57 -10.85 -7.05
C ILE A 124 4.80 -12.00 -6.44
N TRP A 125 5.38 -12.58 -5.40
CA TRP A 125 4.79 -13.68 -4.64
C TRP A 125 3.86 -13.15 -3.56
N LEU A 126 2.57 -13.50 -3.67
CA LEU A 126 1.52 -13.09 -2.74
C LEU A 126 0.79 -14.30 -2.17
N ALA A 127 0.76 -14.42 -0.85
CA ALA A 127 -0.09 -15.36 -0.14
C ALA A 127 -1.51 -14.80 -0.03
N ILE A 128 -2.51 -15.62 -0.37
CA ILE A 128 -3.93 -15.31 -0.19
C ILE A 128 -4.64 -16.51 0.44
N ASP A 129 -5.83 -16.26 1.01
CA ASP A 129 -6.67 -17.33 1.55
C ASP A 129 -7.13 -18.29 0.43
N GLN A 130 -7.24 -19.58 0.75
CA GLN A 130 -7.70 -20.63 -0.20
C GLN A 130 -9.08 -20.34 -0.80
N LYS A 131 -9.94 -19.60 -0.08
CA LYS A 131 -11.28 -19.21 -0.55
C LYS A 131 -11.27 -17.92 -1.37
N ALA A 132 -10.16 -17.20 -1.39
CA ALA A 132 -10.03 -15.96 -2.13
C ALA A 132 -9.90 -16.23 -3.64
N ARG A 133 -10.51 -15.36 -4.44
CA ARG A 133 -10.35 -15.44 -5.90
C ARG A 133 -9.02 -14.85 -6.32
N SER A 134 -8.28 -15.57 -7.14
CA SER A 134 -7.11 -15.05 -7.83
C SER A 134 -7.50 -13.84 -8.71
N PRO A 135 -6.68 -12.80 -8.75
CA PRO A 135 -6.88 -11.66 -9.65
C PRO A 135 -6.80 -12.15 -11.11
N LYS A 136 -7.85 -11.85 -11.92
CA LYS A 136 -8.01 -12.42 -13.27
C LYS A 136 -7.08 -11.84 -14.34
N GLU A 137 -6.55 -10.65 -14.16
CA GLU A 137 -5.69 -9.96 -15.14
C GLU A 137 -4.64 -9.17 -14.41
N ALA A 138 -3.38 -9.51 -14.59
CA ALA A 138 -2.27 -8.78 -14.05
C ALA A 138 -1.40 -8.25 -15.19
N ILE A 139 -1.31 -6.93 -15.33
CA ILE A 139 -0.23 -6.27 -16.07
C ILE A 139 1.09 -6.58 -15.34
N LEU A 140 1.01 -6.67 -14.01
CA LEU A 140 2.10 -7.05 -13.13
C LEU A 140 2.13 -8.58 -12.98
N PRO A 141 3.25 -9.26 -13.19
CA PRO A 141 3.37 -10.69 -12.99
C PRO A 141 3.24 -11.03 -11.50
N LEU A 142 2.08 -11.62 -11.13
CA LEU A 142 1.79 -12.04 -9.77
C LEU A 142 1.81 -13.56 -9.67
N ARG A 143 2.53 -14.08 -8.68
CA ARG A 143 2.50 -15.51 -8.32
C ARG A 143 1.72 -15.68 -7.03
N ILE A 144 0.57 -16.32 -7.15
CA ILE A 144 -0.34 -16.50 -6.03
C ILE A 144 -0.03 -17.82 -5.32
N VAL A 145 0.15 -17.72 -4.00
CA VAL A 145 0.32 -18.86 -3.09
C VAL A 145 -0.92 -18.93 -2.22
N TYR A 146 -1.58 -20.09 -2.21
CA TYR A 146 -2.76 -20.30 -1.38
C TYR A 146 -2.35 -20.83 -0.02
N MET A 147 -2.74 -20.12 1.04
CA MET A 147 -2.51 -20.50 2.42
C MET A 147 -3.82 -20.43 3.21
N SER A 148 -3.90 -21.07 4.37
CA SER A 148 -5.10 -21.04 5.21
C SER A 148 -4.76 -21.04 6.71
N GLY A 149 -5.69 -20.51 7.52
CA GLY A 149 -5.58 -20.50 8.97
C GLY A 149 -4.31 -19.84 9.47
N GLN A 150 -3.66 -20.44 10.46
CA GLN A 150 -2.45 -19.89 11.08
C GLN A 150 -1.28 -19.69 10.09
N ALA A 151 -1.19 -20.53 9.06
CA ALA A 151 -0.14 -20.37 8.05
C ALA A 151 -0.28 -19.06 7.26
N LEU A 152 -1.51 -18.55 7.08
CA LEU A 152 -1.75 -17.27 6.42
C LEU A 152 -1.59 -16.09 7.39
N GLU A 153 -2.06 -16.23 8.63
CA GLU A 153 -2.21 -15.10 9.57
C GLU A 153 -0.96 -14.83 10.41
N ALA A 154 -0.15 -15.87 10.67
CA ALA A 154 1.02 -15.74 11.51
C ALA A 154 2.11 -14.89 10.83
N GLY A 155 2.77 -14.02 11.62
CA GLY A 155 3.95 -13.29 11.18
C GLY A 155 3.70 -12.21 10.13
N ILE A 156 2.49 -11.65 10.05
CA ILE A 156 2.20 -10.54 9.15
C ILE A 156 2.64 -9.22 9.77
N GLU A 157 3.42 -8.46 9.03
CA GLU A 157 3.79 -7.08 9.35
C GLU A 157 3.20 -6.14 8.30
N SER A 158 2.83 -4.93 8.71
CA SER A 158 2.33 -3.90 7.81
C SER A 158 3.36 -2.78 7.67
N HIS A 159 3.86 -2.60 6.47
CA HIS A 159 4.83 -1.56 6.13
C HIS A 159 4.17 -0.50 5.25
N SER A 160 4.47 0.78 5.51
CA SER A 160 4.03 1.87 4.64
C SER A 160 5.07 2.09 3.56
N ILE A 161 4.74 1.73 2.32
CA ILE A 161 5.58 1.95 1.14
C ILE A 161 4.85 2.95 0.26
N GLU A 162 5.49 4.07 -0.08
CA GLU A 162 4.87 5.15 -0.87
C GLU A 162 3.49 5.58 -0.29
N GLY A 163 3.34 5.55 1.06
CA GLY A 163 2.09 5.87 1.75
C GLY A 163 0.99 4.79 1.69
N VAL A 164 1.22 3.68 0.98
CA VAL A 164 0.30 2.55 0.91
C VAL A 164 0.69 1.48 1.93
N PRO A 165 -0.26 0.94 2.73
CA PRO A 165 0.01 -0.17 3.62
C PRO A 165 0.20 -1.46 2.83
N VAL A 166 1.40 -1.99 2.85
CA VAL A 166 1.77 -3.27 2.24
C VAL A 166 1.98 -4.30 3.34
N ARG A 167 1.29 -5.44 3.24
CA ARG A 167 1.42 -6.55 4.18
C ARG A 167 2.52 -7.48 3.70
N VAL A 168 3.50 -7.74 4.56
CA VAL A 168 4.65 -8.60 4.27
C VAL A 168 4.81 -9.59 5.42
N TYR A 169 5.22 -10.81 5.17
CA TYR A 169 5.59 -11.71 6.26
C TYR A 169 6.87 -11.25 6.94
N CYS A 170 6.92 -11.37 8.26
CA CYS A 170 8.12 -11.09 9.05
C CYS A 170 9.30 -11.96 8.60
N LEU A 171 10.50 -11.52 8.91
CA LEU A 171 11.75 -12.19 8.55
C LEU A 171 11.77 -13.65 8.97
N ALA A 172 11.37 -13.95 10.23
CA ALA A 172 11.38 -15.31 10.77
C ALA A 172 10.46 -16.25 9.98
N LYS A 173 9.23 -15.80 9.65
CA LYS A 173 8.29 -16.58 8.85
C LYS A 173 8.78 -16.74 7.42
N THR A 174 9.31 -15.69 6.83
CA THR A 174 9.83 -15.71 5.45
C THR A 174 10.93 -16.77 5.31
N VAL A 175 11.83 -16.87 6.29
CA VAL A 175 12.89 -17.89 6.28
C VAL A 175 12.35 -19.30 6.55
N ALA A 176 11.30 -19.41 7.38
CA ALA A 176 10.70 -20.72 7.71
C ALA A 176 9.87 -21.31 6.56
N ASP A 177 9.34 -20.49 5.66
CA ASP A 177 8.46 -20.91 4.57
C ASP A 177 9.23 -21.30 3.28
N ILE A 178 10.56 -21.15 3.25
CA ILE A 178 11.45 -21.49 2.13
C ILE A 178 12.10 -22.84 2.34
#